data_95a312b8c237279de592fc9afa82eed1
#
_entry.id   95a312b8c237279de592fc9afa82eed1
#
_cell.length_a   1.000
_cell.length_b   1.000
_cell.length_c   1.000
_cell.angle_alpha   90.00
_cell.angle_beta   90.00
_cell.angle_gamma   90.00
#
_symmetry.space_group_name_H-M   'P 1'
#
loop_
_entity.id
_entity.type
_entity.pdbx_description
1 polymer ?
#
loop_
_entity_poly.entity_id
_entity_poly.type
_entity_poly.pdbx_seq_one_letter_code
_entity_poly.pdbx_strand_id
1 'polypeptide(L)'
;PQAYSLPEGKYIRFFDVFSEDGSYLISDAVDKAYSRPAAERSRLEKDLLKLDEKINILYSLQQGKMFALFPLPGDTSGKWYSPGDDLSMYSGKDSLFVSKIMPWYLGEAFDALRIGTWESAGEVLSMMNVYQQKQSDTPLLTEKQVSWELFYNKARLFFWSAMGYIAVGLLLLIFVVGQLLKPRRWVKTVIIPLVALVVLIFLLHTSGIGIRWYISGRAPWANAYESMIYVAWATALAGLLFIKRSSMTLALAAFFAGIILFVANLNFMDPEITPLVPVLKSYWLMIHVAVITASYGFFGISFLLGLLTLAFMSAGNPSKVALLQPHIRELRIINEMSLHIGLYLLTAGIFLGAVWANESWGRYW
;
A
#
# COMPACT_ATOMS: atom_id res chain seq x y z
N PRO A 1 28.72 19.87 -13.33
CA PRO A 1 29.72 18.95 -13.90
C PRO A 1 31.13 19.44 -13.68
N GLN A 2 31.50 20.67 -14.11
CA GLN A 2 32.87 21.18 -14.01
C GLN A 2 33.44 21.22 -12.57
N ALA A 3 32.60 21.50 -11.56
CA ALA A 3 33.05 21.56 -10.16
C ALA A 3 33.47 20.17 -9.58
N TYR A 4 33.11 19.09 -10.27
CA TYR A 4 33.37 17.70 -9.83
C TYR A 4 34.11 16.89 -10.88
N SER A 5 34.73 17.53 -11.87
CA SER A 5 35.44 16.87 -12.99
C SER A 5 34.58 15.86 -13.79
N LEU A 6 33.26 16.02 -13.76
CA LEU A 6 32.34 15.17 -14.49
C LEU A 6 32.19 15.63 -15.96
N PRO A 7 32.02 14.71 -16.91
CA PRO A 7 31.78 15.03 -18.30
C PRO A 7 30.59 15.95 -18.51
N GLU A 8 30.71 16.89 -19.46
CA GLU A 8 29.57 17.73 -19.85
C GLU A 8 28.63 16.93 -20.76
N GLY A 9 27.35 16.88 -20.44
CA GLY A 9 26.37 16.19 -21.27
C GLY A 9 25.07 15.90 -20.51
N LYS A 10 24.10 15.38 -21.26
CA LYS A 10 22.81 14.92 -20.70
C LYS A 10 22.94 13.59 -19.97
N TYR A 11 23.91 12.78 -20.34
CA TYR A 11 24.17 11.45 -19.81
C TYR A 11 25.62 11.33 -19.41
N ILE A 12 25.90 10.61 -18.33
CA ILE A 12 27.24 10.22 -17.88
C ILE A 12 27.27 8.69 -17.76
N ARG A 13 28.43 8.08 -18.03
CA ARG A 13 28.62 6.65 -17.82
C ARG A 13 28.93 6.37 -16.35
N PHE A 14 28.67 5.16 -15.92
CA PHE A 14 28.96 4.71 -14.55
C PHE A 14 30.42 4.98 -14.15
N PHE A 15 31.36 4.66 -15.05
CA PHE A 15 32.79 4.83 -14.77
C PHE A 15 33.27 6.29 -14.79
N ASP A 16 32.52 7.22 -15.36
CA ASP A 16 32.89 8.64 -15.43
C ASP A 16 32.82 9.34 -14.04
N VAL A 17 32.22 8.70 -13.03
CA VAL A 17 32.13 9.21 -11.65
C VAL A 17 33.25 8.72 -10.75
N PHE A 18 34.14 7.89 -11.28
CA PHE A 18 35.34 7.39 -10.60
C PHE A 18 36.58 7.96 -11.29
N SER A 19 37.61 8.29 -10.50
CA SER A 19 38.89 8.66 -11.03
C SER A 19 39.69 7.42 -11.47
N GLU A 20 40.82 7.61 -12.13
CA GLU A 20 41.69 6.52 -12.63
C GLU A 20 42.20 5.61 -11.48
N ASP A 21 42.35 6.16 -10.28
CA ASP A 21 42.71 5.41 -9.06
C ASP A 21 41.55 4.70 -8.37
N GLY A 22 40.32 4.82 -8.95
CA GLY A 22 39.09 4.22 -8.40
C GLY A 22 38.42 5.03 -7.31
N SER A 23 38.87 6.24 -6.99
CA SER A 23 38.22 7.08 -5.98
C SER A 23 36.91 7.69 -6.54
N TYR A 24 35.91 7.84 -5.67
CA TYR A 24 34.58 8.37 -6.03
C TYR A 24 34.60 9.89 -6.04
N LEU A 25 34.53 10.49 -7.23
CA LEU A 25 34.75 11.93 -7.47
C LEU A 25 33.80 12.87 -6.71
N ILE A 26 32.61 12.41 -6.39
CA ILE A 26 31.59 13.23 -5.71
C ILE A 26 31.39 12.87 -4.24
N SER A 27 32.23 12.00 -3.67
CA SER A 27 32.13 11.50 -2.28
C SER A 27 31.96 12.64 -1.27
N ASP A 28 32.89 13.58 -1.23
CA ASP A 28 32.88 14.70 -0.27
C ASP A 28 31.61 15.57 -0.37
N ALA A 29 31.11 15.75 -1.59
CA ALA A 29 29.89 16.53 -1.82
C ALA A 29 28.63 15.78 -1.39
N VAL A 30 28.62 14.46 -1.57
CA VAL A 30 27.55 13.58 -1.13
C VAL A 30 27.51 13.52 0.39
N ASP A 31 28.65 13.31 1.07
CA ASP A 31 28.76 13.25 2.51
C ASP A 31 28.32 14.59 3.15
N LYS A 32 28.71 15.71 2.56
CA LYS A 32 28.25 17.05 2.98
C LYS A 32 26.75 17.24 2.78
N ALA A 33 26.17 16.69 1.73
CA ALA A 33 24.74 16.75 1.47
C ALA A 33 23.97 15.87 2.46
N TYR A 34 24.47 14.69 2.80
CA TYR A 34 23.87 13.81 3.83
C TYR A 34 23.90 14.41 5.22
N SER A 35 24.98 15.13 5.60
CA SER A 35 25.10 15.76 6.90
C SER A 35 24.12 16.92 7.14
N ARG A 36 23.49 17.46 6.09
CA ARG A 36 22.48 18.53 6.18
C ARG A 36 21.06 17.99 6.34
N PRO A 37 20.22 18.63 7.18
CA PRO A 37 18.79 18.31 7.24
C PRO A 37 18.13 18.40 5.87
N ALA A 38 17.21 17.49 5.57
CA ALA A 38 16.58 17.40 4.24
C ALA A 38 15.88 18.71 3.78
N ALA A 39 15.33 19.49 4.73
CA ALA A 39 14.68 20.78 4.46
C ALA A 39 15.66 21.89 4.04
N GLU A 40 16.91 21.81 4.47
CA GLU A 40 17.94 22.83 4.23
C GLU A 40 18.82 22.52 3.01
N ARG A 41 18.63 21.34 2.38
CA ARG A 41 19.38 20.93 1.20
C ARG A 41 19.03 21.79 -0.01
N SER A 42 20.06 22.34 -0.65
CA SER A 42 19.94 23.02 -1.92
C SER A 42 19.46 22.06 -3.03
N ARG A 43 19.02 22.63 -4.15
CA ARG A 43 18.62 21.84 -5.33
C ARG A 43 19.77 20.97 -5.84
N LEU A 44 20.98 21.52 -5.88
CA LEU A 44 22.17 20.77 -6.29
C LEU A 44 22.46 19.59 -5.37
N GLU A 45 22.39 19.76 -4.06
CA GLU A 45 22.59 18.68 -3.11
C GLU A 45 21.53 17.57 -3.25
N LYS A 46 20.28 17.93 -3.47
CA LYS A 46 19.21 16.95 -3.76
C LYS A 46 19.46 16.18 -5.06
N ASP A 47 19.97 16.83 -6.09
CA ASP A 47 20.27 16.19 -7.35
C ASP A 47 21.54 15.32 -7.27
N LEU A 48 22.54 15.72 -6.47
CA LEU A 48 23.73 14.89 -6.16
C LEU A 48 23.34 13.61 -5.40
N LEU A 49 22.47 13.70 -4.39
CA LEU A 49 22.00 12.53 -3.66
C LEU A 49 21.23 11.56 -4.54
N LYS A 50 20.41 12.07 -5.47
CA LYS A 50 19.73 11.20 -6.47
C LYS A 50 20.71 10.54 -7.44
N LEU A 51 21.79 11.22 -7.80
CA LEU A 51 22.84 10.64 -8.63
C LEU A 51 23.59 9.55 -7.87
N ASP A 52 23.98 9.82 -6.63
CA ASP A 52 24.63 8.88 -5.72
C ASP A 52 23.79 7.61 -5.51
N GLU A 53 22.49 7.75 -5.27
CA GLU A 53 21.56 6.62 -5.16
C GLU A 53 21.59 5.73 -6.40
N LYS A 54 21.53 6.32 -7.59
CA LYS A 54 21.59 5.57 -8.85
C LYS A 54 22.93 4.86 -9.04
N ILE A 55 24.04 5.50 -8.69
CA ILE A 55 25.37 4.93 -8.77
C ILE A 55 25.53 3.77 -7.80
N ASN A 56 25.04 3.93 -6.56
CA ASN A 56 25.05 2.87 -5.54
C ASN A 56 24.21 1.65 -5.97
N ILE A 57 23.07 1.85 -6.64
CA ILE A 57 22.29 0.77 -7.23
C ILE A 57 23.10 0.03 -8.30
N LEU A 58 23.72 0.75 -9.25
CA LEU A 58 24.54 0.15 -10.29
C LEU A 58 25.76 -0.57 -9.74
N TYR A 59 26.41 0.03 -8.72
CA TYR A 59 27.54 -0.58 -8.03
C TYR A 59 27.13 -1.88 -7.33
N SER A 60 26.04 -1.87 -6.60
CA SER A 60 25.49 -3.05 -5.91
C SER A 60 25.12 -4.16 -6.91
N LEU A 61 24.58 -3.77 -8.08
CA LEU A 61 24.27 -4.72 -9.16
C LEU A 61 25.56 -5.35 -9.73
N GLN A 62 26.59 -4.53 -9.99
CA GLN A 62 27.88 -5.00 -10.50
C GLN A 62 28.59 -5.92 -9.52
N GLN A 63 28.48 -5.65 -8.20
CA GLN A 63 29.03 -6.49 -7.15
C GLN A 63 28.20 -7.78 -6.92
N GLY A 64 27.08 -7.96 -7.62
CA GLY A 64 26.18 -9.10 -7.43
C GLY A 64 25.46 -9.13 -6.08
N LYS A 65 25.39 -8.00 -5.35
CA LYS A 65 24.80 -7.91 -3.98
C LYS A 65 23.33 -7.50 -3.97
N MET A 66 22.74 -7.27 -5.14
CA MET A 66 21.39 -6.71 -5.23
C MET A 66 20.28 -7.76 -5.03
N PHE A 67 20.54 -9.00 -5.40
CA PHE A 67 19.54 -10.06 -5.36
C PHE A 67 20.00 -11.19 -4.43
N ALA A 68 19.30 -11.38 -3.32
CA ALA A 68 19.50 -12.51 -2.42
C ALA A 68 18.84 -13.74 -3.05
N LEU A 69 19.64 -14.63 -3.66
CA LEU A 69 19.18 -15.76 -4.45
C LEU A 69 19.37 -17.13 -3.77
N PHE A 70 20.26 -17.20 -2.79
CA PHE A 70 20.71 -18.46 -2.23
C PHE A 70 20.27 -18.61 -0.77
N PRO A 71 19.32 -19.51 -0.46
CA PRO A 71 19.02 -19.89 0.92
C PRO A 71 20.19 -20.70 1.49
N LEU A 72 20.55 -20.49 2.76
CA LEU A 72 21.53 -21.31 3.46
C LEU A 72 20.84 -22.55 4.04
N PRO A 73 21.25 -23.77 3.65
CA PRO A 73 20.66 -25.00 4.17
C PRO A 73 20.78 -25.10 5.70
N GLY A 74 19.66 -25.38 6.40
CA GLY A 74 19.61 -25.51 7.84
C GLY A 74 19.64 -24.18 8.62
N ASP A 75 19.54 -23.03 7.95
CA ASP A 75 19.44 -21.73 8.60
C ASP A 75 17.97 -21.41 8.95
N THR A 76 17.65 -21.55 10.23
CA THR A 76 16.30 -21.23 10.76
C THR A 76 15.97 -19.74 10.76
N SER A 77 16.96 -18.86 10.54
CA SER A 77 16.72 -17.40 10.43
C SER A 77 16.02 -17.00 9.12
N GLY A 78 16.05 -17.90 8.12
CA GLY A 78 15.47 -17.65 6.80
C GLY A 78 16.21 -16.59 5.98
N LYS A 79 17.48 -16.33 6.30
CA LYS A 79 18.31 -15.37 5.56
C LYS A 79 18.77 -15.98 4.24
N TRP A 80 18.69 -15.17 3.20
CA TRP A 80 19.18 -15.48 1.86
C TRP A 80 20.41 -14.65 1.54
N TYR A 81 21.28 -15.19 0.69
CA TYR A 81 22.55 -14.59 0.32
C TYR A 81 22.59 -14.27 -1.15
N SER A 82 23.28 -13.18 -1.47
CA SER A 82 23.49 -12.74 -2.86
C SER A 82 24.75 -13.37 -3.46
N PRO A 83 24.86 -13.47 -4.81
CA PRO A 83 26.07 -13.98 -5.45
C PRO A 83 27.35 -13.24 -5.07
N GLY A 84 27.26 -11.96 -4.68
CA GLY A 84 28.39 -11.10 -4.28
C GLY A 84 28.66 -11.09 -2.77
N ASP A 85 27.93 -11.87 -1.97
CA ASP A 85 28.20 -12.02 -0.55
C ASP A 85 29.34 -13.05 -0.30
N ASP A 86 29.79 -13.15 0.95
CA ASP A 86 30.69 -14.24 1.33
C ASP A 86 29.89 -15.55 1.33
N LEU A 87 30.25 -16.45 0.40
CA LEU A 87 29.61 -17.75 0.23
C LEU A 87 30.42 -18.89 0.89
N SER A 88 31.43 -18.59 1.72
CA SER A 88 32.27 -19.59 2.38
C SER A 88 31.52 -20.49 3.35
N MET A 89 30.35 -20.07 3.80
CA MET A 89 29.45 -20.89 4.64
C MET A 89 28.80 -22.07 3.93
N TYR A 90 28.75 -22.04 2.60
CA TYR A 90 28.25 -23.18 1.82
C TYR A 90 29.33 -24.25 1.70
N SER A 91 28.98 -25.51 1.81
CA SER A 91 29.90 -26.64 1.75
C SER A 91 29.53 -27.66 0.68
N GLY A 92 30.52 -28.43 0.24
CA GLY A 92 30.32 -29.55 -0.68
C GLY A 92 29.69 -29.15 -2.02
N LYS A 93 28.57 -29.79 -2.37
CA LYS A 93 27.88 -29.57 -3.64
C LYS A 93 27.19 -28.21 -3.71
N ASP A 94 26.73 -27.71 -2.57
CA ASP A 94 26.03 -26.41 -2.50
C ASP A 94 27.02 -25.26 -2.77
N SER A 95 28.25 -25.29 -2.23
CA SER A 95 29.29 -24.32 -2.54
C SER A 95 29.59 -24.24 -4.04
N LEU A 96 29.65 -25.40 -4.69
CA LEU A 96 29.93 -25.50 -6.12
C LEU A 96 28.76 -24.94 -6.95
N PHE A 97 27.53 -25.19 -6.52
CA PHE A 97 26.32 -24.70 -7.16
C PHE A 97 26.20 -23.16 -7.05
N VAL A 98 26.25 -22.61 -5.84
CA VAL A 98 26.06 -21.17 -5.61
C VAL A 98 27.14 -20.30 -6.27
N SER A 99 28.39 -20.84 -6.36
CA SER A 99 29.49 -20.11 -6.99
C SER A 99 29.41 -20.08 -8.52
N LYS A 100 28.78 -21.09 -9.17
CA LYS A 100 28.79 -21.23 -10.63
C LYS A 100 27.47 -20.89 -11.31
N ILE A 101 26.34 -21.01 -10.64
CA ILE A 101 25.02 -20.92 -11.28
C ILE A 101 24.74 -19.52 -11.88
N MET A 102 25.16 -18.43 -11.20
CA MET A 102 24.92 -17.09 -11.70
C MET A 102 25.83 -16.73 -12.90
N PRO A 103 27.16 -16.98 -12.88
CA PRO A 103 28.00 -16.85 -14.06
C PRO A 103 27.49 -17.68 -15.24
N TRP A 104 27.04 -18.90 -15.01
CA TRP A 104 26.46 -19.73 -16.06
C TRP A 104 25.19 -19.12 -16.64
N TYR A 105 24.23 -18.70 -15.79
CA TYR A 105 23.03 -18.02 -16.23
C TYR A 105 23.33 -16.77 -17.09
N LEU A 106 24.28 -15.95 -16.65
CA LEU A 106 24.69 -14.75 -17.41
C LEU A 106 25.30 -15.12 -18.78
N GLY A 107 26.09 -16.17 -18.85
CA GLY A 107 26.63 -16.68 -20.14
C GLY A 107 25.51 -17.08 -21.09
N GLU A 108 24.56 -17.93 -20.63
CA GLU A 108 23.41 -18.36 -21.45
C GLU A 108 22.49 -17.19 -21.84
N ALA A 109 22.32 -16.20 -20.94
CA ALA A 109 21.53 -15.01 -21.24
C ALA A 109 22.21 -14.11 -22.30
N PHE A 110 23.53 -13.96 -22.26
CA PHE A 110 24.29 -13.26 -23.32
C PHE A 110 24.19 -13.96 -24.68
N ASP A 111 24.27 -15.27 -24.69
CA ASP A 111 24.12 -16.05 -25.92
C ASP A 111 22.67 -15.97 -26.43
N ALA A 112 21.69 -16.01 -25.54
CA ALA A 112 20.28 -15.82 -25.89
C ALA A 112 19.99 -14.45 -26.54
N LEU A 113 20.62 -13.38 -26.06
CA LEU A 113 20.53 -12.04 -26.67
C LEU A 113 21.10 -12.02 -28.11
N ARG A 114 22.11 -12.86 -28.43
CA ARG A 114 22.75 -12.93 -29.76
C ARG A 114 21.96 -13.83 -30.70
N ILE A 115 21.44 -14.95 -30.21
CA ILE A 115 20.81 -16.01 -31.00
C ILE A 115 19.28 -15.82 -31.07
N GLY A 116 18.68 -15.17 -30.08
CA GLY A 116 17.23 -14.93 -29.99
C GLY A 116 16.43 -16.05 -29.31
N THR A 117 17.11 -17.10 -28.80
CA THR A 117 16.46 -18.22 -28.08
C THR A 117 16.85 -18.22 -26.62
N TRP A 118 15.85 -18.27 -25.72
CA TRP A 118 16.03 -18.18 -24.27
C TRP A 118 15.89 -19.51 -23.54
N GLU A 119 15.87 -20.63 -24.27
CA GLU A 119 15.60 -21.97 -23.74
C GLU A 119 16.65 -22.39 -22.71
N SER A 120 17.94 -22.31 -23.07
CA SER A 120 19.05 -22.67 -22.19
C SER A 120 19.13 -21.80 -20.94
N ALA A 121 18.94 -20.48 -21.09
CA ALA A 121 18.86 -19.58 -19.93
C ALA A 121 17.68 -19.90 -19.01
N GLY A 122 16.53 -20.31 -19.58
CA GLY A 122 15.36 -20.78 -18.85
C GLY A 122 15.60 -22.06 -18.08
N GLU A 123 16.37 -23.01 -18.64
CA GLU A 123 16.77 -24.23 -17.95
C GLU A 123 17.64 -23.94 -16.72
N VAL A 124 18.60 -23.03 -16.83
CA VAL A 124 19.45 -22.60 -15.69
C VAL A 124 18.61 -21.94 -14.59
N LEU A 125 17.64 -21.11 -14.94
CA LEU A 125 16.68 -20.54 -13.97
C LEU A 125 15.83 -21.62 -13.30
N SER A 126 15.42 -22.65 -14.05
CA SER A 126 14.67 -23.78 -13.49
C SER A 126 15.50 -24.55 -12.48
N MET A 127 16.80 -24.79 -12.75
CA MET A 127 17.72 -25.42 -11.79
C MET A 127 17.87 -24.56 -10.52
N MET A 128 17.97 -23.23 -10.67
CA MET A 128 18.02 -22.32 -9.52
C MET A 128 16.74 -22.40 -8.66
N ASN A 129 15.57 -22.42 -9.31
CA ASN A 129 14.30 -22.56 -8.64
C ASN A 129 14.19 -23.89 -7.87
N VAL A 130 14.60 -25.01 -8.49
CA VAL A 130 14.64 -26.32 -7.81
C VAL A 130 15.59 -26.31 -6.61
N TYR A 131 16.75 -25.68 -6.73
CA TYR A 131 17.70 -25.51 -5.63
C TYR A 131 17.07 -24.71 -4.48
N GLN A 132 16.45 -23.57 -4.79
CA GLN A 132 15.76 -22.72 -3.80
C GLN A 132 14.65 -23.49 -3.07
N GLN A 133 13.82 -24.23 -3.81
CA GLN A 133 12.73 -25.03 -3.22
C GLN A 133 13.25 -26.13 -2.30
N LYS A 134 14.39 -26.75 -2.65
CA LYS A 134 14.96 -27.85 -1.89
C LYS A 134 15.71 -27.40 -0.64
N GLN A 135 16.39 -26.26 -0.71
CA GLN A 135 17.30 -25.77 0.34
C GLN A 135 16.67 -24.72 1.27
N SER A 136 15.50 -24.19 0.91
CA SER A 136 14.79 -23.23 1.76
C SER A 136 13.99 -23.94 2.83
N ASP A 137 14.29 -23.65 4.11
CA ASP A 137 13.48 -24.09 5.24
C ASP A 137 12.16 -23.30 5.38
N THR A 138 12.05 -22.15 4.68
CA THR A 138 10.83 -21.35 4.64
C THR A 138 10.01 -21.67 3.40
N PRO A 139 8.67 -21.80 3.50
CA PRO A 139 7.82 -22.03 2.34
C PRO A 139 7.99 -20.91 1.31
N LEU A 140 8.34 -21.27 0.08
CA LEU A 140 8.38 -20.31 -1.04
C LEU A 140 6.97 -19.97 -1.51
N LEU A 141 6.85 -18.79 -2.13
CA LEU A 141 5.61 -18.40 -2.79
C LEU A 141 5.26 -19.40 -3.90
N THR A 142 4.02 -19.82 -3.93
CA THR A 142 3.50 -20.66 -5.00
C THR A 142 3.36 -19.85 -6.29
N GLU A 143 3.48 -20.50 -7.45
CA GLU A 143 3.23 -19.86 -8.75
C GLU A 143 1.86 -19.17 -8.81
N LYS A 144 0.87 -19.73 -8.12
CA LYS A 144 -0.47 -19.15 -8.02
C LYS A 144 -0.45 -17.83 -7.22
N GLN A 145 0.30 -17.74 -6.14
CA GLN A 145 0.45 -16.48 -5.37
C GLN A 145 1.15 -15.42 -6.20
N VAL A 146 2.22 -15.78 -6.91
CA VAL A 146 2.93 -14.87 -7.82
C VAL A 146 1.99 -14.38 -8.94
N SER A 147 1.21 -15.26 -9.56
CA SER A 147 0.23 -14.87 -10.58
C SER A 147 -0.82 -13.89 -10.04
N TRP A 148 -1.32 -14.13 -8.82
CA TRP A 148 -2.27 -13.20 -8.17
C TRP A 148 -1.63 -11.86 -7.82
N GLU A 149 -0.36 -11.84 -7.44
CA GLU A 149 0.37 -10.58 -7.16
C GLU A 149 0.58 -9.76 -8.45
N LEU A 150 0.98 -10.40 -9.53
CA LEU A 150 1.10 -9.75 -10.85
C LEU A 150 -0.24 -9.17 -11.31
N PHE A 151 -1.34 -9.95 -11.14
CA PHE A 151 -2.69 -9.46 -11.43
C PHE A 151 -3.05 -8.26 -10.55
N TYR A 152 -2.84 -8.35 -9.24
CA TYR A 152 -3.14 -7.30 -8.27
C TYR A 152 -2.43 -5.98 -8.61
N ASN A 153 -1.13 -6.05 -8.92
CA ASN A 153 -0.33 -4.89 -9.28
C ASN A 153 -0.80 -4.25 -10.61
N LYS A 154 -1.17 -5.08 -11.59
CA LYS A 154 -1.67 -4.62 -12.89
C LYS A 154 -3.07 -4.04 -12.80
N ALA A 155 -3.95 -4.65 -12.03
CA ALA A 155 -5.37 -4.29 -11.94
C ALA A 155 -5.62 -2.97 -11.20
N ARG A 156 -4.69 -2.50 -10.34
CA ARG A 156 -4.79 -1.24 -9.58
C ARG A 156 -6.16 -1.05 -8.90
N LEU A 157 -6.66 -2.11 -8.25
CA LEU A 157 -8.03 -2.20 -7.76
C LEU A 157 -8.43 -1.04 -6.84
N PHE A 158 -7.53 -0.62 -5.95
CA PHE A 158 -7.82 0.48 -5.02
C PHE A 158 -7.87 1.84 -5.70
N PHE A 159 -7.07 2.04 -6.74
CA PHE A 159 -7.13 3.28 -7.53
C PHE A 159 -8.49 3.40 -8.24
N TRP A 160 -8.94 2.35 -8.91
CA TRP A 160 -10.24 2.37 -9.60
C TRP A 160 -11.40 2.44 -8.61
N SER A 161 -11.29 1.79 -7.45
CA SER A 161 -12.28 1.93 -6.37
C SER A 161 -12.34 3.36 -5.85
N ALA A 162 -11.20 4.06 -5.68
CA ALA A 162 -11.17 5.46 -5.28
C ALA A 162 -11.90 6.36 -6.27
N MET A 163 -11.55 6.26 -7.55
CA MET A 163 -12.19 7.05 -8.62
C MET A 163 -13.69 6.76 -8.72
N GLY A 164 -14.06 5.48 -8.64
CA GLY A 164 -15.46 5.05 -8.65
C GLY A 164 -16.25 5.61 -7.47
N TYR A 165 -15.73 5.50 -6.25
CA TYR A 165 -16.39 6.04 -5.06
C TYR A 165 -16.53 7.56 -5.11
N ILE A 166 -15.50 8.29 -5.54
CA ILE A 166 -15.56 9.75 -5.68
C ILE A 166 -16.63 10.13 -6.69
N ALA A 167 -16.58 9.56 -7.89
CA ALA A 167 -17.50 9.92 -8.96
C ALA A 167 -18.95 9.54 -8.62
N VAL A 168 -19.17 8.27 -8.25
CA VAL A 168 -20.53 7.78 -7.98
C VAL A 168 -21.08 8.35 -6.68
N GLY A 169 -20.26 8.50 -5.64
CA GLY A 169 -20.65 9.11 -4.37
C GLY A 169 -21.06 10.57 -4.54
N LEU A 170 -20.29 11.35 -5.29
CA LEU A 170 -20.62 12.74 -5.60
C LEU A 170 -21.89 12.86 -6.44
N LEU A 171 -22.02 12.05 -7.49
CA LEU A 171 -23.24 12.03 -8.30
C LEU A 171 -24.47 11.65 -7.46
N LEU A 172 -24.35 10.62 -6.64
CA LEU A 172 -25.43 10.18 -5.75
C LEU A 172 -25.79 11.31 -4.77
N LEU A 173 -24.81 12.00 -4.20
CA LEU A 173 -25.03 13.14 -3.31
C LEU A 173 -25.81 14.27 -4.01
N ILE A 174 -25.39 14.64 -5.24
CA ILE A 174 -26.07 15.69 -6.04
C ILE A 174 -27.52 15.31 -6.30
N PHE A 175 -27.78 14.06 -6.74
CA PHE A 175 -29.16 13.62 -7.04
C PHE A 175 -30.01 13.52 -5.77
N VAL A 176 -29.47 13.03 -4.67
CA VAL A 176 -30.21 12.93 -3.40
C VAL A 176 -30.54 14.33 -2.86
N VAL A 177 -29.57 15.25 -2.79
CA VAL A 177 -29.82 16.65 -2.38
C VAL A 177 -30.78 17.35 -3.34
N GLY A 178 -30.61 17.16 -4.65
CA GLY A 178 -31.53 17.69 -5.66
C GLY A 178 -32.96 17.19 -5.48
N GLN A 179 -33.13 15.92 -5.11
CA GLN A 179 -34.44 15.32 -4.82
C GLN A 179 -35.10 15.91 -3.58
N LEU A 180 -34.30 16.29 -2.57
CA LEU A 180 -34.83 16.95 -1.35
C LEU A 180 -35.34 18.37 -1.64
N LEU A 181 -34.57 19.13 -2.44
CA LEU A 181 -34.89 20.53 -2.75
C LEU A 181 -36.04 20.66 -3.78
N LYS A 182 -36.07 19.75 -4.75
CA LYS A 182 -37.10 19.75 -5.81
C LYS A 182 -37.43 18.30 -6.21
N PRO A 183 -38.43 17.67 -5.56
CA PRO A 183 -38.80 16.28 -5.82
C PRO A 183 -39.19 16.04 -7.29
N ARG A 184 -38.53 15.07 -7.95
CA ARG A 184 -38.81 14.67 -9.34
C ARG A 184 -38.87 13.16 -9.43
N ARG A 185 -39.88 12.59 -10.06
CA ARG A 185 -40.07 11.13 -10.16
C ARG A 185 -38.90 10.42 -10.84
N TRP A 186 -38.33 10.98 -11.91
CA TRP A 186 -37.21 10.38 -12.63
C TRP A 186 -35.94 10.28 -11.84
N VAL A 187 -35.72 11.16 -10.82
CA VAL A 187 -34.52 11.14 -9.99
C VAL A 187 -34.44 9.86 -9.16
N LYS A 188 -35.55 9.34 -8.67
CA LYS A 188 -35.59 8.04 -7.98
C LYS A 188 -35.09 6.89 -8.87
N THR A 189 -35.41 6.92 -10.17
CA THR A 189 -34.94 5.93 -11.15
C THR A 189 -33.41 6.00 -11.34
N VAL A 190 -32.79 7.18 -11.18
CA VAL A 190 -31.34 7.35 -11.28
C VAL A 190 -30.62 6.97 -9.97
N ILE A 191 -31.23 7.22 -8.82
CA ILE A 191 -30.63 6.88 -7.51
C ILE A 191 -30.39 5.37 -7.37
N ILE A 192 -31.32 4.52 -7.83
CA ILE A 192 -31.22 3.05 -7.71
C ILE A 192 -29.95 2.49 -8.38
N PRO A 193 -29.67 2.75 -9.67
CA PRO A 193 -28.44 2.26 -10.29
C PRO A 193 -27.17 2.87 -9.68
N LEU A 194 -27.20 4.12 -9.21
CA LEU A 194 -26.04 4.71 -8.51
C LEU A 194 -25.74 3.97 -7.19
N VAL A 195 -26.78 3.61 -6.44
CA VAL A 195 -26.64 2.78 -5.23
C VAL A 195 -26.06 1.41 -5.59
N ALA A 196 -26.56 0.77 -6.65
CA ALA A 196 -26.03 -0.51 -7.12
C ALA A 196 -24.55 -0.41 -7.53
N LEU A 197 -24.15 0.69 -8.17
CA LEU A 197 -22.75 0.96 -8.51
C LEU A 197 -21.87 1.12 -7.24
N VAL A 198 -22.37 1.80 -6.20
CA VAL A 198 -21.63 1.88 -4.91
C VAL A 198 -21.41 0.48 -4.33
N VAL A 199 -22.42 -0.40 -4.38
CA VAL A 199 -22.28 -1.79 -3.93
C VAL A 199 -21.24 -2.54 -4.76
N LEU A 200 -21.25 -2.40 -6.10
CA LEU A 200 -20.26 -3.03 -6.97
C LEU A 200 -18.82 -2.54 -6.67
N ILE A 201 -18.65 -1.24 -6.46
CA ILE A 201 -17.35 -0.67 -6.08
C ILE A 201 -16.91 -1.21 -4.71
N PHE A 202 -17.83 -1.35 -3.77
CA PHE A 202 -17.55 -1.95 -2.46
C PHE A 202 -17.11 -3.42 -2.58
N LEU A 203 -17.73 -4.20 -3.46
CA LEU A 203 -17.31 -5.57 -3.74
C LEU A 203 -15.93 -5.62 -4.41
N LEU A 204 -15.64 -4.71 -5.34
CA LEU A 204 -14.32 -4.56 -5.96
C LEU A 204 -13.27 -4.20 -4.91
N HIS A 205 -13.56 -3.27 -4.02
CA HIS A 205 -12.68 -2.87 -2.91
C HIS A 205 -12.43 -4.06 -1.96
N THR A 206 -13.49 -4.78 -1.58
CA THR A 206 -13.40 -5.98 -0.74
C THR A 206 -12.55 -7.07 -1.39
N SER A 207 -12.72 -7.30 -2.70
CA SER A 207 -11.89 -8.26 -3.44
C SER A 207 -10.40 -7.87 -3.44
N GLY A 208 -10.09 -6.57 -3.56
CA GLY A 208 -8.73 -6.04 -3.46
C GLY A 208 -8.09 -6.34 -2.10
N ILE A 209 -8.83 -6.13 -1.00
CA ILE A 209 -8.39 -6.50 0.36
C ILE A 209 -8.18 -8.01 0.47
N GLY A 210 -9.11 -8.83 -0.05
CA GLY A 210 -9.03 -10.29 -0.02
C GLY A 210 -7.84 -10.83 -0.79
N ILE A 211 -7.57 -10.30 -1.99
CA ILE A 211 -6.41 -10.68 -2.81
C ILE A 211 -5.11 -10.30 -2.09
N ARG A 212 -5.03 -9.09 -1.51
CA ARG A 212 -3.87 -8.66 -0.73
C ARG A 212 -3.63 -9.58 0.47
N TRP A 213 -4.69 -9.97 1.18
CA TRP A 213 -4.61 -10.94 2.28
C TRP A 213 -4.07 -12.28 1.81
N TYR A 214 -4.58 -12.79 0.68
CA TYR A 214 -4.13 -14.06 0.13
C TYR A 214 -2.65 -14.05 -0.28
N ILE A 215 -2.18 -12.96 -0.92
CA ILE A 215 -0.79 -12.80 -1.35
C ILE A 215 0.14 -12.69 -0.13
N SER A 216 -0.21 -11.82 0.82
CA SER A 216 0.64 -11.52 1.99
C SER A 216 0.63 -12.63 3.05
N GLY A 217 -0.34 -13.56 3.01
CA GLY A 217 -0.57 -14.57 4.05
C GLY A 217 -0.99 -13.99 5.40
N ARG A 218 -1.26 -12.68 5.47
CA ARG A 218 -1.64 -11.96 6.69
C ARG A 218 -2.73 -10.93 6.44
N ALA A 219 -3.42 -10.54 7.51
CA ALA A 219 -4.43 -9.50 7.43
C ALA A 219 -3.82 -8.15 7.01
N PRO A 220 -4.39 -7.45 6.00
CA PRO A 220 -3.80 -6.27 5.39
C PRO A 220 -4.17 -4.98 6.13
N TRP A 221 -3.69 -4.80 7.35
CA TRP A 221 -3.80 -3.56 8.15
C TRP A 221 -2.60 -3.35 9.08
N ALA A 222 -1.42 -3.77 8.63
CA ALA A 222 -0.19 -3.69 9.41
C ALA A 222 0.68 -2.45 9.14
N ASN A 223 0.42 -1.73 8.06
CA ASN A 223 1.11 -0.47 7.74
C ASN A 223 0.10 0.67 7.48
N ALA A 224 0.60 1.91 7.32
CA ALA A 224 -0.23 3.09 7.11
C ALA A 224 -1.11 2.99 5.85
N TYR A 225 -0.57 2.48 4.74
CA TYR A 225 -1.31 2.27 3.51
C TYR A 225 -2.47 1.28 3.70
N GLU A 226 -2.19 0.14 4.29
CA GLU A 226 -3.18 -0.90 4.59
C GLU A 226 -4.28 -0.40 5.53
N SER A 227 -3.89 0.35 6.56
CA SER A 227 -4.84 0.97 7.49
C SER A 227 -5.77 1.94 6.79
N MET A 228 -5.26 2.77 5.88
CA MET A 228 -6.10 3.71 5.10
C MET A 228 -7.07 2.99 4.18
N ILE A 229 -6.65 1.92 3.50
CA ILE A 229 -7.54 1.07 2.69
C ILE A 229 -8.66 0.51 3.58
N TYR A 230 -8.32 -0.02 4.74
CA TYR A 230 -9.29 -0.62 5.64
C TYR A 230 -10.25 0.42 6.26
N VAL A 231 -9.77 1.61 6.63
CA VAL A 231 -10.64 2.73 7.08
C VAL A 231 -11.63 3.12 5.99
N ALA A 232 -11.18 3.23 4.74
CA ALA A 232 -12.05 3.53 3.61
C ALA A 232 -13.12 2.44 3.41
N TRP A 233 -12.73 1.16 3.53
CA TRP A 233 -13.63 0.02 3.47
C TRP A 233 -14.69 0.07 4.60
N ALA A 234 -14.26 0.31 5.84
CA ALA A 234 -15.15 0.42 7.00
C ALA A 234 -16.11 1.61 6.86
N THR A 235 -15.64 2.74 6.30
CA THR A 235 -16.47 3.91 5.99
C THR A 235 -17.56 3.56 4.97
N ALA A 236 -17.20 2.90 3.87
CA ALA A 236 -18.16 2.48 2.85
C ALA A 236 -19.16 1.45 3.41
N LEU A 237 -18.68 0.48 4.21
CA LEU A 237 -19.52 -0.50 4.91
C LEU A 237 -20.53 0.18 5.81
N ALA A 238 -20.09 1.14 6.64
CA ALA A 238 -20.98 1.88 7.54
C ALA A 238 -22.05 2.66 6.74
N GLY A 239 -21.68 3.27 5.59
CA GLY A 239 -22.68 3.86 4.68
C GLY A 239 -23.71 2.85 4.17
N LEU A 240 -23.27 1.65 3.80
CA LEU A 240 -24.15 0.56 3.36
C LEU A 240 -25.06 0.04 4.46
N LEU A 241 -24.62 0.00 5.71
CA LEU A 241 -25.46 -0.39 6.84
C LEU A 241 -26.65 0.56 7.05
N PHE A 242 -26.46 1.84 6.73
CA PHE A 242 -27.53 2.85 6.83
C PHE A 242 -28.34 3.07 5.57
N ILE A 243 -28.09 2.31 4.48
CA ILE A 243 -28.75 2.50 3.16
C ILE A 243 -30.27 2.50 3.23
N LYS A 244 -30.86 1.65 4.04
CA LYS A 244 -32.33 1.54 4.19
C LYS A 244 -32.92 2.76 4.87
N ARG A 245 -32.13 3.53 5.60
CA ARG A 245 -32.58 4.72 6.33
C ARG A 245 -32.29 5.99 5.56
N SER A 246 -31.07 6.09 4.95
CA SER A 246 -30.65 7.31 4.29
C SER A 246 -29.70 7.04 3.11
N SER A 247 -30.18 7.30 1.90
CA SER A 247 -29.33 7.31 0.69
C SER A 247 -28.28 8.43 0.73
N MET A 248 -28.54 9.50 1.50
CA MET A 248 -27.61 10.60 1.67
C MET A 248 -26.39 10.18 2.50
N THR A 249 -26.60 9.39 3.55
CA THR A 249 -25.51 8.82 4.35
C THR A 249 -24.62 7.91 3.49
N LEU A 250 -25.22 7.07 2.64
CA LEU A 250 -24.45 6.25 1.69
C LEU A 250 -23.64 7.10 0.71
N ALA A 251 -24.23 8.17 0.17
CA ALA A 251 -23.56 9.07 -0.77
C ALA A 251 -22.32 9.74 -0.14
N LEU A 252 -22.47 10.27 1.07
CA LEU A 252 -21.37 10.86 1.83
C LEU A 252 -20.30 9.84 2.17
N ALA A 253 -20.72 8.67 2.66
CA ALA A 253 -19.79 7.59 3.02
C ALA A 253 -18.98 7.11 1.81
N ALA A 254 -19.62 6.91 0.65
CA ALA A 254 -18.94 6.53 -0.57
C ALA A 254 -17.96 7.61 -1.03
N PHE A 255 -18.39 8.87 -1.08
CA PHE A 255 -17.53 9.98 -1.49
C PHE A 255 -16.30 10.10 -0.58
N PHE A 256 -16.48 9.99 0.74
CA PHE A 256 -15.39 10.08 1.70
C PHE A 256 -14.47 8.87 1.65
N ALA A 257 -15.00 7.66 1.53
CA ALA A 257 -14.20 6.45 1.31
C ALA A 257 -13.31 6.60 0.05
N GLY A 258 -13.84 7.19 -1.01
CA GLY A 258 -13.09 7.53 -2.21
C GLY A 258 -11.94 8.50 -1.96
N ILE A 259 -12.16 9.56 -1.17
CA ILE A 259 -11.12 10.51 -0.77
C ILE A 259 -10.03 9.81 0.04
N ILE A 260 -10.40 8.98 1.02
CA ILE A 260 -9.44 8.22 1.85
C ILE A 260 -8.58 7.31 0.97
N LEU A 261 -9.20 6.56 0.04
CA LEU A 261 -8.47 5.71 -0.90
C LEU A 261 -7.58 6.52 -1.86
N PHE A 262 -8.04 7.68 -2.32
CA PHE A 262 -7.24 8.56 -3.16
C PHE A 262 -5.99 9.01 -2.42
N VAL A 263 -6.13 9.45 -1.16
CA VAL A 263 -5.00 9.84 -0.30
C VAL A 263 -4.04 8.67 -0.09
N ALA A 264 -4.55 7.46 0.13
CA ALA A 264 -3.72 6.25 0.25
C ALA A 264 -2.89 5.95 -1.02
N ASN A 265 -3.39 6.31 -2.21
CA ASN A 265 -2.69 6.12 -3.49
C ASN A 265 -1.69 7.24 -3.83
N LEU A 266 -1.53 8.25 -2.99
CA LEU A 266 -0.50 9.26 -3.17
C LEU A 266 0.89 8.72 -2.76
N ASN A 267 1.95 9.22 -3.38
CA ASN A 267 3.32 8.67 -3.30
C ASN A 267 4.01 8.79 -1.92
N PHE A 268 3.32 9.22 -0.87
CA PHE A 268 3.89 9.31 0.49
C PHE A 268 3.54 8.10 1.38
N MET A 269 2.80 7.13 0.86
CA MET A 269 2.53 5.85 1.52
C MET A 269 3.07 4.71 0.69
N ASP A 270 3.71 3.75 1.34
CA ASP A 270 4.29 2.60 0.68
C ASP A 270 3.23 1.49 0.48
N PRO A 271 2.85 1.18 -0.77
CA PRO A 271 1.89 0.12 -1.08
C PRO A 271 2.51 -1.28 -1.08
N GLU A 272 3.84 -1.43 -0.95
CA GLU A 272 4.51 -2.71 -1.04
C GLU A 272 4.07 -3.68 0.07
N ILE A 273 4.09 -4.97 -0.26
CA ILE A 273 3.80 -6.04 0.69
C ILE A 273 5.13 -6.48 1.29
N THR A 274 5.45 -5.96 2.47
CA THR A 274 6.70 -6.27 3.17
C THR A 274 6.48 -7.31 4.28
N PRO A 275 7.51 -8.13 4.61
CA PRO A 275 7.46 -9.01 5.76
C PRO A 275 7.28 -8.20 7.07
N LEU A 276 6.46 -8.73 7.98
CA LEU A 276 6.27 -8.12 9.30
C LEU A 276 7.42 -8.45 10.23
N VAL A 277 7.85 -7.47 11.02
CA VAL A 277 8.71 -7.70 12.17
C VAL A 277 8.00 -8.63 13.19
N PRO A 278 8.72 -9.47 13.93
CA PRO A 278 8.13 -10.50 14.81
C PRO A 278 7.06 -9.97 15.77
N VAL A 279 7.28 -8.78 16.36
CA VAL A 279 6.35 -8.17 17.33
C VAL A 279 4.98 -7.85 16.72
N LEU A 280 4.91 -7.61 15.40
CA LEU A 280 3.66 -7.33 14.68
C LEU A 280 2.93 -8.59 14.21
N LYS A 281 3.46 -9.79 14.45
CA LYS A 281 2.83 -11.07 14.06
C LYS A 281 1.79 -11.58 15.07
N SER A 282 1.51 -10.83 16.14
CA SER A 282 0.54 -11.23 17.16
C SER A 282 -0.89 -11.23 16.61
N TYR A 283 -1.64 -12.29 16.90
CA TYR A 283 -3.06 -12.42 16.58
C TYR A 283 -3.90 -11.32 17.23
N TRP A 284 -3.63 -11.01 18.50
CA TRP A 284 -4.33 -9.96 19.24
C TRP A 284 -4.11 -8.57 18.68
N LEU A 285 -2.88 -8.29 18.20
CA LEU A 285 -2.59 -7.02 17.53
C LEU A 285 -3.45 -6.85 16.27
N MET A 286 -3.56 -7.91 15.46
CA MET A 286 -4.36 -7.84 14.23
C MET A 286 -5.84 -7.54 14.53
N ILE A 287 -6.43 -8.17 15.54
CA ILE A 287 -7.83 -7.91 15.94
C ILE A 287 -7.96 -6.49 16.50
N HIS A 288 -7.07 -6.08 17.40
CA HIS A 288 -7.03 -4.75 17.97
C HIS A 288 -7.02 -3.66 16.88
N VAL A 289 -6.09 -3.74 15.95
CA VAL A 289 -5.97 -2.77 14.84
C VAL A 289 -7.22 -2.77 13.96
N ALA A 290 -7.78 -3.94 13.64
CA ALA A 290 -9.01 -4.03 12.85
C ALA A 290 -10.19 -3.33 13.53
N VAL A 291 -10.39 -3.54 14.82
CA VAL A 291 -11.51 -2.96 15.57
C VAL A 291 -11.34 -1.44 15.73
N ILE A 292 -10.13 -0.98 16.10
CA ILE A 292 -9.85 0.47 16.22
C ILE A 292 -9.98 1.19 14.89
N THR A 293 -9.37 0.66 13.83
CA THR A 293 -9.42 1.33 12.52
C THR A 293 -10.83 1.34 11.93
N ALA A 294 -11.65 0.30 12.20
CA ALA A 294 -13.06 0.32 11.83
C ALA A 294 -13.82 1.46 12.54
N SER A 295 -13.51 1.76 13.81
CA SER A 295 -14.14 2.86 14.53
C SER A 295 -13.94 4.21 13.86
N TYR A 296 -12.78 4.43 13.23
CA TYR A 296 -12.47 5.68 12.50
C TYR A 296 -13.39 5.89 11.30
N GLY A 297 -13.81 4.82 10.63
CA GLY A 297 -14.79 4.90 9.55
C GLY A 297 -16.13 5.45 10.03
N PHE A 298 -16.62 4.99 11.19
CA PHE A 298 -17.87 5.49 11.80
C PHE A 298 -17.72 6.93 12.30
N PHE A 299 -16.60 7.30 12.89
CA PHE A 299 -16.35 8.70 13.30
C PHE A 299 -16.25 9.63 12.06
N GLY A 300 -15.63 9.16 10.97
CA GLY A 300 -15.59 9.92 9.72
C GLY A 300 -16.98 10.21 9.17
N ILE A 301 -17.88 9.22 9.17
CA ILE A 301 -19.29 9.42 8.77
C ILE A 301 -19.98 10.38 9.74
N SER A 302 -19.82 10.21 11.04
CA SER A 302 -20.39 11.11 12.04
C SER A 302 -19.97 12.56 11.81
N PHE A 303 -18.68 12.80 11.55
CA PHE A 303 -18.16 14.12 11.21
C PHE A 303 -18.83 14.71 9.96
N LEU A 304 -18.95 13.94 8.88
CA LEU A 304 -19.56 14.42 7.63
C LEU A 304 -21.05 14.68 7.77
N LEU A 305 -21.77 13.82 8.50
CA LEU A 305 -23.19 14.03 8.77
C LEU A 305 -23.40 15.27 9.63
N GLY A 306 -22.51 15.52 10.59
CA GLY A 306 -22.49 16.76 11.38
C GLY A 306 -22.31 17.99 10.51
N LEU A 307 -21.30 18.00 9.62
CA LEU A 307 -21.07 19.11 8.68
C LEU A 307 -22.26 19.33 7.75
N LEU A 308 -22.83 18.28 7.19
CA LEU A 308 -24.01 18.39 6.32
C LEU A 308 -25.23 18.93 7.07
N THR A 309 -25.44 18.48 8.30
CA THR A 309 -26.52 18.96 9.16
C THR A 309 -26.36 20.46 9.43
N LEU A 310 -25.15 20.92 9.76
CA LEU A 310 -24.85 22.34 9.95
C LEU A 310 -25.08 23.14 8.66
N ALA A 311 -24.66 22.61 7.50
CA ALA A 311 -24.90 23.25 6.20
C ALA A 311 -26.41 23.41 5.92
N PHE A 312 -27.24 22.42 6.24
CA PHE A 312 -28.68 22.52 6.08
C PHE A 312 -29.31 23.52 7.06
N MET A 313 -28.82 23.60 8.29
CA MET A 313 -29.30 24.58 9.30
C MET A 313 -28.89 26.02 8.94
N SER A 314 -27.74 26.21 8.30
CA SER A 314 -27.22 27.51 7.87
C SER A 314 -27.78 28.00 6.52
N ALA A 315 -28.71 27.30 5.90
CA ALA A 315 -29.26 27.62 4.58
C ALA A 315 -30.01 28.99 4.50
N GLY A 316 -30.05 29.73 5.59
CA GLY A 316 -30.38 31.19 5.66
C GLY A 316 -31.85 31.54 5.41
N ASN A 317 -32.66 30.67 4.81
CA ASN A 317 -34.06 30.93 4.51
C ASN A 317 -34.97 30.02 5.40
N PRO A 318 -35.77 30.62 6.32
CA PRO A 318 -36.61 29.85 7.24
C PRO A 318 -37.53 28.83 6.57
N SER A 319 -38.06 29.15 5.41
CA SER A 319 -38.93 28.21 4.65
C SER A 319 -38.15 27.02 4.08
N LYS A 320 -36.89 27.20 3.66
CA LYS A 320 -36.02 26.10 3.23
C LYS A 320 -35.57 25.23 4.39
N VAL A 321 -35.24 25.85 5.52
CA VAL A 321 -34.90 25.12 6.74
C VAL A 321 -36.07 24.26 7.22
N ALA A 322 -37.29 24.80 7.20
CA ALA A 322 -38.49 24.07 7.53
C ALA A 322 -38.73 22.86 6.62
N LEU A 323 -38.46 22.99 5.30
CA LEU A 323 -38.51 21.87 4.35
C LEU A 323 -37.49 20.79 4.66
N LEU A 324 -36.32 21.15 5.14
CA LEU A 324 -35.21 20.24 5.43
C LEU A 324 -35.28 19.61 6.85
N GLN A 325 -36.15 20.09 7.73
CA GLN A 325 -36.28 19.61 9.12
C GLN A 325 -36.42 18.08 9.27
N PRO A 326 -37.23 17.37 8.48
CA PRO A 326 -37.33 15.91 8.59
C PRO A 326 -35.99 15.23 8.31
N HIS A 327 -35.24 15.73 7.30
CA HIS A 327 -33.93 15.19 6.92
C HIS A 327 -32.84 15.54 7.92
N ILE A 328 -32.86 16.75 8.48
CA ILE A 328 -31.98 17.16 9.58
C ILE A 328 -32.16 16.20 10.76
N ARG A 329 -33.42 15.88 11.11
CA ARG A 329 -33.70 14.92 12.19
C ARG A 329 -33.19 13.50 11.87
N GLU A 330 -33.38 13.03 10.65
CA GLU A 330 -32.87 11.74 10.18
C GLU A 330 -31.34 11.68 10.26
N LEU A 331 -30.65 12.69 9.70
CA LEU A 331 -29.19 12.78 9.73
C LEU A 331 -28.65 12.84 11.15
N ARG A 332 -29.30 13.57 12.04
CA ARG A 332 -28.92 13.64 13.46
C ARG A 332 -29.00 12.27 14.13
N ILE A 333 -30.07 11.50 13.91
CA ILE A 333 -30.22 10.15 14.46
C ILE A 333 -29.12 9.23 13.96
N ILE A 334 -28.82 9.25 12.64
CA ILE A 334 -27.78 8.43 12.05
C ILE A 334 -26.40 8.86 12.55
N ASN A 335 -26.16 10.17 12.71
CA ASN A 335 -24.94 10.70 13.28
C ASN A 335 -24.72 10.19 14.72
N GLU A 336 -25.73 10.26 15.56
CA GLU A 336 -25.71 9.76 16.93
C GLU A 336 -25.44 8.24 16.98
N MET A 337 -26.11 7.46 16.12
CA MET A 337 -25.85 6.02 16.00
C MET A 337 -24.41 5.73 15.54
N SER A 338 -23.90 6.46 14.56
CA SER A 338 -22.52 6.29 14.05
C SER A 338 -21.50 6.60 15.15
N LEU A 339 -21.74 7.68 15.91
CA LEU A 339 -20.89 8.06 17.04
C LEU A 339 -20.86 6.97 18.13
N HIS A 340 -22.03 6.43 18.52
CA HIS A 340 -22.11 5.35 19.50
C HIS A 340 -21.41 4.07 19.02
N ILE A 341 -21.62 3.66 17.77
CA ILE A 341 -20.95 2.48 17.21
C ILE A 341 -19.43 2.71 17.18
N GLY A 342 -18.98 3.88 16.73
CA GLY A 342 -17.56 4.23 16.70
C GLY A 342 -16.93 4.21 18.09
N LEU A 343 -17.60 4.78 19.08
CA LEU A 343 -17.15 4.82 20.48
C LEU A 343 -17.09 3.40 21.08
N TYR A 344 -18.10 2.57 20.82
CA TYR A 344 -18.13 1.19 21.28
C TYR A 344 -16.97 0.38 20.69
N LEU A 345 -16.74 0.48 19.38
CA LEU A 345 -15.63 -0.19 18.70
C LEU A 345 -14.27 0.32 19.21
N LEU A 346 -14.12 1.64 19.41
CA LEU A 346 -12.89 2.21 19.95
C LEU A 346 -12.60 1.67 21.36
N THR A 347 -13.61 1.66 22.22
CA THR A 347 -13.48 1.15 23.58
C THR A 347 -13.11 -0.33 23.60
N ALA A 348 -13.82 -1.16 22.82
CA ALA A 348 -13.49 -2.58 22.69
C ALA A 348 -12.06 -2.78 22.13
N GLY A 349 -11.67 -1.96 21.14
CA GLY A 349 -10.34 -1.97 20.57
C GLY A 349 -9.26 -1.66 21.60
N ILE A 350 -9.45 -0.67 22.48
CA ILE A 350 -8.49 -0.32 23.54
C ILE A 350 -8.26 -1.51 24.48
N PHE A 351 -9.33 -2.21 24.90
CA PHE A 351 -9.19 -3.42 25.72
C PHE A 351 -8.43 -4.53 25.01
N LEU A 352 -8.70 -4.77 23.72
CA LEU A 352 -7.96 -5.74 22.91
C LEU A 352 -6.46 -5.37 22.79
N GLY A 353 -6.16 -4.07 22.72
CA GLY A 353 -4.78 -3.57 22.74
C GLY A 353 -4.06 -3.83 24.07
N ALA A 354 -4.78 -3.70 25.19
CA ALA A 354 -4.24 -4.04 26.49
C ALA A 354 -3.93 -5.55 26.62
N VAL A 355 -4.79 -6.42 26.06
CA VAL A 355 -4.53 -7.87 26.00
C VAL A 355 -3.27 -8.16 25.19
N TRP A 356 -3.14 -7.56 23.99
CA TRP A 356 -1.94 -7.68 23.18
C TRP A 356 -0.68 -7.20 23.90
N ALA A 357 -0.73 -6.03 24.54
CA ALA A 357 0.42 -5.47 25.23
C ALA A 357 0.87 -6.37 26.41
N ASN A 358 -0.10 -6.92 27.15
CA ASN A 358 0.19 -7.85 28.24
C ASN A 358 0.83 -9.16 27.74
N GLU A 359 0.35 -9.70 26.62
CA GLU A 359 0.91 -10.91 26.00
C GLU A 359 2.33 -10.67 25.46
N SER A 360 2.56 -9.52 24.79
CA SER A 360 3.81 -9.24 24.09
C SER A 360 4.91 -8.72 25.01
N TRP A 361 4.57 -7.97 26.07
CA TRP A 361 5.52 -7.29 26.96
C TRP A 361 5.36 -7.62 28.44
N GLY A 362 4.41 -8.49 28.80
CA GLY A 362 4.08 -8.83 30.19
C GLY A 362 3.46 -7.68 30.99
N ARG A 363 3.09 -6.57 30.35
CA ARG A 363 2.44 -5.40 30.94
C ARG A 363 1.69 -4.62 29.87
N TYR A 364 0.67 -3.84 30.27
CA TYR A 364 -0.22 -3.10 29.38
C TYR A 364 -0.08 -1.56 29.48
N TRP A 365 1.00 -1.08 30.06
CA TRP A 365 1.41 0.34 30.10
C TRP A 365 2.88 0.52 29.72
#